data_74c18c6cb6342a72789fbd3d9daddb70
#
_entry.id   74c18c6cb6342a72789fbd3d9daddb70
#
_cell.length_a   1.000
_cell.length_b   1.000
_cell.length_c   1.000
_cell.angle_alpha   90.00
_cell.angle_beta   90.00
_cell.angle_gamma   90.00
#
_symmetry.space_group_name_H-M   'P 1'
#
loop_
_entity.id
_entity.type
_entity.pdbx_description
1 polymer ?
#
loop_
_entity_poly.entity_id
_entity_poly.type
_entity_poly.pdbx_seq_one_letter_code
_entity_poly.pdbx_strand_id
1 'polypeptide(L)'
;MLVGIDHVVLNCKDIEKMADWYEKMLGLEREVFGADNRIALKFGNQKINLRPIGAKNWITGTKEVEGTADICFITEERLSVVMACLNKKGVNIILGPVPR
;
A
#
# COMPACT_ATOMS: atom_id res chain seq x y z
N MET A 1 6.36 -19.08 17.17
CA MET A 1 5.19 -18.92 16.27
C MET A 1 5.27 -17.62 15.51
N LEU A 2 4.17 -17.25 14.87
CA LEU A 2 4.13 -16.06 14.05
C LEU A 2 4.20 -14.81 14.92
N VAL A 3 4.99 -13.82 14.50
CA VAL A 3 5.19 -12.58 15.29
C VAL A 3 4.77 -11.31 14.53
N GLY A 4 4.39 -11.45 13.28
CA GLY A 4 3.94 -10.28 12.50
C GLY A 4 3.85 -10.61 11.02
N ILE A 5 3.54 -9.59 10.26
CA ILE A 5 3.51 -9.65 8.79
C ILE A 5 4.77 -8.96 8.29
N ASP A 6 5.53 -9.66 7.42
CA ASP A 6 6.69 -9.06 6.76
C ASP A 6 6.25 -8.13 5.63
N HIS A 7 5.40 -8.65 4.77
CA HIS A 7 4.85 -7.88 3.67
C HIS A 7 3.52 -8.48 3.20
N VAL A 8 2.77 -7.67 2.47
CA VAL A 8 1.63 -8.13 1.68
C VAL A 8 1.89 -7.79 0.21
N VAL A 9 1.21 -8.47 -0.69
CA VAL A 9 1.35 -8.23 -2.13
C VAL A 9 0.02 -7.70 -2.66
N LEU A 10 0.09 -6.57 -3.36
CA LEU A 10 -1.06 -6.04 -4.10
C LEU A 10 -0.87 -6.32 -5.59
N ASN A 11 -1.90 -6.88 -6.20
CA ASN A 11 -1.93 -7.04 -7.65
C ASN A 11 -2.41 -5.74 -8.29
N CYS A 12 -1.63 -5.22 -9.21
CA CYS A 12 -1.84 -3.90 -9.79
C CYS A 12 -1.90 -3.97 -11.30
N LYS A 13 -2.83 -3.22 -11.88
CA LYS A 13 -2.91 -3.03 -13.31
C LYS A 13 -1.79 -2.11 -13.80
N ASP A 14 -1.56 -1.04 -13.05
CA ASP A 14 -0.54 -0.02 -13.35
C ASP A 14 0.29 0.22 -12.09
N ILE A 15 1.47 -0.39 -12.05
CA ILE A 15 2.38 -0.33 -10.90
C ILE A 15 2.86 1.08 -10.64
N GLU A 16 3.24 1.82 -11.68
CA GLU A 16 3.76 3.19 -11.52
C GLU A 16 2.72 4.12 -10.93
N LYS A 17 1.49 4.02 -11.42
CA LYS A 17 0.37 4.82 -10.91
C LYS A 17 0.09 4.49 -9.45
N MET A 18 0.10 3.22 -9.09
CA MET A 18 -0.13 2.77 -7.71
C MET A 18 0.99 3.26 -6.79
N ALA A 19 2.24 3.08 -7.19
CA ALA A 19 3.39 3.52 -6.41
C ALA A 19 3.38 5.04 -6.20
N ASP A 20 3.12 5.80 -7.26
CA ASP A 20 3.03 7.27 -7.17
C ASP A 20 1.96 7.71 -6.19
N TRP A 21 0.81 7.08 -6.20
CA TRP A 21 -0.28 7.43 -5.30
C TRP A 21 0.12 7.23 -3.84
N TYR A 22 0.68 6.06 -3.50
CA TYR A 22 1.10 5.77 -2.14
C TYR A 22 2.24 6.68 -1.67
N GLU A 23 3.19 6.97 -2.54
CA GLU A 23 4.28 7.90 -2.21
C GLU A 23 3.75 9.31 -1.92
N LYS A 24 2.91 9.83 -2.81
CA LYS A 24 2.42 11.21 -2.72
C LYS A 24 1.38 11.39 -1.62
N MET A 25 0.45 10.45 -1.51
CA MET A 25 -0.70 10.60 -0.61
C MET A 25 -0.39 10.12 0.81
N LEU A 26 0.35 9.04 0.96
CA LEU A 26 0.61 8.45 2.26
C LEU A 26 2.08 8.54 2.70
N GLY A 27 2.95 9.04 1.85
CA GLY A 27 4.37 9.20 2.19
C GLY A 27 5.14 7.91 2.32
N LEU A 28 4.68 6.82 1.70
CA LEU A 28 5.41 5.58 1.70
C LEU A 28 6.67 5.70 0.83
N GLU A 29 7.68 4.91 1.14
CA GLU A 29 8.96 4.97 0.46
C GLU A 29 9.07 3.85 -0.56
N ARG A 30 9.35 4.21 -1.81
CA ARG A 30 9.53 3.24 -2.89
C ARG A 30 10.88 2.58 -2.79
N GLU A 31 10.91 1.27 -2.98
CA GLU A 31 12.13 0.48 -3.07
C GLU A 31 12.04 -0.45 -4.27
N VAL A 32 13.09 -0.49 -5.07
CA VAL A 32 13.23 -1.46 -6.16
C VAL A 32 14.11 -2.59 -5.67
N PHE A 33 13.67 -3.83 -5.81
CA PHE A 33 14.39 -4.97 -5.28
C PHE A 33 14.33 -6.19 -6.21
N GLY A 34 15.28 -7.09 -6.01
CA GLY A 34 15.35 -8.35 -6.72
C GLY A 34 15.80 -8.24 -8.16
N ALA A 35 16.01 -9.39 -8.81
CA ALA A 35 16.51 -9.47 -10.17
C ALA A 35 15.52 -8.94 -11.21
N ASP A 36 14.21 -9.00 -10.89
CA ASP A 36 13.15 -8.58 -11.80
C ASP A 36 12.74 -7.11 -11.58
N ASN A 37 13.50 -6.36 -10.80
CA ASN A 37 13.21 -4.96 -10.47
C ASN A 37 11.80 -4.78 -9.91
N ARG A 38 11.45 -5.60 -8.93
CA ARG A 38 10.16 -5.51 -8.25
C ARG A 38 10.08 -4.25 -7.41
N ILE A 39 8.89 -3.70 -7.27
CA ILE A 39 8.66 -2.48 -6.51
C ILE A 39 7.96 -2.81 -5.19
N ALA A 40 8.53 -2.32 -4.10
CA ALA A 40 7.92 -2.34 -2.78
C ALA A 40 7.68 -0.93 -2.28
N LEU A 41 6.68 -0.78 -1.44
CA LEU A 41 6.39 0.45 -0.71
C LEU A 41 6.66 0.19 0.76
N LYS A 42 7.59 0.92 1.34
CA LYS A 42 8.04 0.71 2.73
C LYS A 42 7.44 1.75 3.66
N PHE A 43 7.09 1.30 4.84
CA PHE A 43 6.64 2.16 5.93
C PHE A 43 6.90 1.45 7.26
N GLY A 44 7.52 2.17 8.21
CA GLY A 44 7.97 1.53 9.44
C GLY A 44 8.88 0.35 9.14
N ASN A 45 8.58 -0.81 9.72
CA ASN A 45 9.31 -2.05 9.48
C ASN A 45 8.54 -3.02 8.58
N GLN A 46 7.56 -2.52 7.85
CA GLN A 46 6.71 -3.32 6.98
C GLN A 46 6.78 -2.84 5.53
N LYS A 47 6.22 -3.61 4.63
CA LYS A 47 6.18 -3.22 3.22
C LYS A 47 5.02 -3.84 2.48
N ILE A 48 4.65 -3.18 1.40
CA ILE A 48 3.68 -3.66 0.43
C ILE A 48 4.43 -3.86 -0.88
N ASN A 49 4.43 -5.07 -1.39
CA ASN A 49 5.02 -5.36 -2.70
C ASN A 49 3.95 -5.18 -3.78
N LEU A 50 4.29 -4.46 -4.82
CA LEU A 50 3.39 -4.22 -5.95
C LEU A 50 3.69 -5.22 -7.05
N ARG A 51 2.70 -6.06 -7.38
CA ARG A 51 2.84 -7.10 -8.40
C ARG A 51 2.03 -6.74 -9.63
N PRO A 52 2.66 -6.65 -10.82
CA PRO A 52 1.87 -6.47 -12.04
C PRO A 52 0.98 -7.67 -12.26
N ILE A 53 -0.27 -7.46 -12.60
CA ILE A 53 -1.16 -8.56 -13.02
C ILE A 53 -0.52 -9.27 -14.20
N GLY A 54 -0.45 -10.59 -14.14
CA GLY A 54 0.21 -11.40 -15.17
C GLY A 54 1.72 -11.54 -15.02
N ALA A 55 2.30 -11.05 -13.92
CA ALA A 55 3.75 -11.17 -13.70
C ALA A 55 4.20 -12.64 -13.75
N LYS A 56 5.26 -12.90 -14.50
CA LYS A 56 5.87 -14.23 -14.60
C LYS A 56 6.78 -14.48 -13.41
N ASN A 57 6.93 -15.75 -13.05
CA ASN A 57 7.82 -16.17 -11.96
C ASN A 57 7.47 -15.52 -10.61
N TRP A 58 6.20 -15.21 -10.41
CA TRP A 58 5.72 -14.62 -9.18
C TRP A 58 4.34 -15.21 -8.85
N ILE A 59 4.35 -16.22 -8.01
CA ILE A 59 3.12 -16.90 -7.56
C ILE A 59 2.35 -15.96 -6.65
N THR A 60 1.05 -15.90 -6.85
CA THR A 60 0.14 -15.08 -6.05
C THR A 60 -1.09 -15.89 -5.65
N GLY A 61 -2.02 -15.27 -4.94
CA GLY A 61 -3.28 -15.90 -4.58
C GLY A 61 -4.12 -16.26 -5.82
N THR A 62 -5.13 -17.08 -5.59
CA THR A 62 -5.98 -17.61 -6.67
C THR A 62 -6.65 -16.52 -7.51
N LYS A 63 -7.03 -15.41 -6.88
CA LYS A 63 -7.67 -14.29 -7.57
C LYS A 63 -6.65 -13.18 -7.80
N GLU A 64 -6.19 -13.07 -9.03
CA GLU A 64 -5.21 -12.10 -9.45
C GLU A 64 -5.89 -10.88 -10.07
N VAL A 65 -6.65 -10.14 -9.26
CA VAL A 65 -7.40 -8.97 -9.74
C VAL A 65 -7.06 -7.75 -8.89
N GLU A 66 -7.14 -6.57 -9.52
CA GLU A 66 -6.97 -5.30 -8.81
C GLU A 66 -8.16 -5.03 -7.87
N GLY A 67 -7.92 -4.17 -6.87
CA GLY A 67 -8.99 -3.76 -5.97
C GLY A 67 -9.43 -4.80 -4.95
N THR A 68 -8.64 -5.85 -4.75
CA THR A 68 -8.99 -6.92 -3.82
C THR A 68 -8.43 -6.71 -2.41
N ALA A 69 -7.69 -5.66 -2.18
CA ALA A 69 -7.09 -5.37 -0.87
C ALA A 69 -7.98 -4.44 -0.05
N ASP A 70 -7.99 -4.68 1.25
CA ASP A 70 -8.57 -3.82 2.25
C ASP A 70 -7.53 -3.70 3.36
N ILE A 71 -6.95 -2.52 3.52
CA ILE A 71 -5.79 -2.32 4.40
C ILE A 71 -6.11 -1.25 5.43
N CYS A 72 -5.83 -1.54 6.69
CA CYS A 72 -5.91 -0.59 7.78
C CYS A 72 -4.50 -0.26 8.27
N PHE A 73 -4.14 1.00 8.24
CA PHE A 73 -2.86 1.48 8.75
C PHE A 73 -3.02 2.00 10.17
N ILE A 74 -1.94 1.89 10.95
CA ILE A 74 -1.84 2.52 12.26
C ILE A 74 -1.00 3.78 12.10
N THR A 75 -1.43 4.85 12.73
CA THR A 75 -0.68 6.11 12.78
C THR A 75 -0.45 6.51 14.24
N GLU A 76 0.68 7.17 14.49
CA GLU A 76 0.95 7.80 15.79
C GLU A 76 0.45 9.24 15.83
N GLU A 77 0.08 9.81 14.67
CA GLU A 77 -0.48 11.15 14.58
C GLU A 77 -1.93 11.18 15.04
N ARG A 78 -2.37 12.35 15.50
CA ARG A 78 -3.81 12.57 15.78
C ARG A 78 -4.61 12.45 14.49
N LEU A 79 -5.78 11.85 14.56
CA LEU A 79 -6.63 11.69 13.38
C LEU A 79 -6.98 13.01 12.73
N SER A 80 -7.17 14.08 13.51
CA SER A 80 -7.43 15.41 12.96
C SER A 80 -6.30 15.89 12.06
N VAL A 81 -5.05 15.63 12.41
CA VAL A 81 -3.87 15.98 11.61
C VAL A 81 -3.82 15.14 10.34
N VAL A 82 -4.06 13.84 10.45
CA VAL A 82 -4.09 12.94 9.29
C VAL A 82 -5.19 13.36 8.31
N MET A 83 -6.39 13.64 8.81
CA MET A 83 -7.51 14.06 7.99
C MET A 83 -7.22 15.36 7.25
N ALA A 84 -6.65 16.33 7.95
CA ALA A 84 -6.29 17.62 7.34
C ALA A 84 -5.25 17.41 6.23
N CYS A 85 -4.25 16.56 6.46
CA CYS A 85 -3.23 16.22 5.49
C CYS A 85 -3.83 15.56 4.24
N LEU A 86 -4.69 14.57 4.44
CA LEU A 86 -5.34 13.86 3.33
C LEU A 86 -6.25 14.79 2.53
N ASN A 87 -7.02 15.64 3.20
CA ASN A 87 -7.89 16.63 2.54
C ASN A 87 -7.06 17.60 1.70
N LYS A 88 -5.94 18.08 2.23
CA LYS A 88 -5.05 18.98 1.52
C LYS A 88 -4.48 18.30 0.25
N LYS A 89 -4.23 17.02 0.29
CA LYS A 89 -3.72 16.25 -0.84
C LYS A 89 -4.81 15.78 -1.82
N GLY A 90 -6.06 16.12 -1.55
CA GLY A 90 -7.18 15.77 -2.41
C GLY A 90 -7.68 14.34 -2.25
N VAL A 91 -7.32 13.67 -1.17
CA VAL A 91 -7.84 12.33 -0.88
C VAL A 91 -9.26 12.46 -0.33
N ASN A 92 -10.19 11.72 -0.93
CA ASN A 92 -11.59 11.73 -0.50
C ASN A 92 -11.80 10.78 0.67
N ILE A 93 -12.12 11.34 1.84
CA ILE A 93 -12.45 10.55 3.03
C ILE A 93 -13.93 10.20 2.96
N ILE A 94 -14.26 8.93 2.82
CA ILE A 94 -15.64 8.50 2.61
C ILE A 94 -16.38 8.14 3.89
N LEU A 95 -15.66 7.96 4.99
CA LEU A 95 -16.26 7.62 6.27
C LEU A 95 -15.32 8.01 7.40
N GLY A 96 -15.88 8.53 8.48
CA GLY A 96 -15.15 8.75 9.72
C GLY A 96 -14.68 10.18 9.97
N PRO A 97 -14.03 10.39 11.13
CA PRO A 97 -13.55 9.35 12.04
C PRO A 97 -14.69 8.62 12.76
N VAL A 98 -14.48 7.35 13.03
CA VAL A 98 -15.45 6.52 13.76
C VAL A 98 -14.77 5.82 14.92
N PRO A 99 -15.48 5.56 16.05
CA PRO A 99 -14.92 4.77 17.15
C PRO A 99 -14.67 3.33 16.68
N ARG A 100 -13.64 2.73 17.30
CA ARG A 100 -13.28 1.34 17.00
C ARG A 100 -13.43 0.49 18.21
#